data_a38de363835675cffd0e73a63702a857
#
_entry.id   a38de363835675cffd0e73a63702a857
#
_cell.length_a   1.000
_cell.length_b   1.000
_cell.length_c   1.000
_cell.angle_alpha   90.00
_cell.angle_beta   90.00
_cell.angle_gamma   90.00
#
_symmetry.space_group_name_H-M   'P 1'
#
loop_
_entity.id
_entity.type
_entity.pdbx_description
1 polymer ?
#
loop_
_entity_poly.entity_id
_entity_poly.type
_entity_poly.pdbx_seq_one_letter_code
_entity_poly.pdbx_strand_id
1 'polypeptide(L)'
;MITLVVGSGGKTTLIHKLAKAYREQGKTVLITTTTHMYKESETLVTDNSAEIIDCLNKNHFAFVGQSCKEPNKIQALSADTFQAVKDFADEILVEADGSKGFPLKMPNPTEPVLLPECDKLIIVSSLYALGNPARDVIHRLSNALQILGIDETTIVTPSHIQTLLRKGYLEPLMDKSFTKEIHINHDGSLYQRALAALLEADMDASLLNPDWFASKPKLFICGAGHVAKELTDIASFLDFRITVMDKRSEFANRERFPQIEEVICEPFDNLSSHLEDDCYYAVVTPGHQDDYACVKQILNSSYAYLGMIGSRKKIAATYEKLTTDGFSKNALDSIHAPIGLSIGAVTPSEIAISILAEIIEIKNKRSSASISTELLNSKEAGILCIIIEKIGSAPRGVGSMMLITPDSQIDTLGGGAIENQVIKDAKSTSIPCIREYNLGSSDSAKLGMICGGTNKVLFIPLNKNQQ
;
A
#
# COMPACT_ATOMS: atom_id res chain seq x y z
N MET A 1 2.12 5.01 35.01
CA MET A 1 1.48 5.71 33.85
C MET A 1 0.24 4.96 33.41
N ILE A 2 -0.87 5.66 33.13
CA ILE A 2 -2.14 5.05 32.69
C ILE A 2 -2.34 5.31 31.20
N THR A 3 -2.26 4.25 30.41
CA THR A 3 -2.43 4.28 28.96
C THR A 3 -3.75 3.63 28.58
N LEU A 4 -4.65 4.40 27.97
CA LEU A 4 -5.90 3.89 27.39
C LEU A 4 -5.67 3.52 25.94
N VAL A 5 -6.19 2.36 25.52
CA VAL A 5 -6.14 1.89 24.13
C VAL A 5 -7.56 1.79 23.59
N VAL A 6 -7.85 2.52 22.53
CA VAL A 6 -9.17 2.66 21.90
C VAL A 6 -9.10 2.35 20.40
N GLY A 7 -10.25 2.32 19.73
CA GLY A 7 -10.32 2.08 18.29
C GLY A 7 -10.56 0.62 17.95
N SER A 8 -9.96 0.15 16.86
CA SER A 8 -10.22 -1.20 16.34
C SER A 8 -9.05 -1.76 15.53
N GLY A 9 -9.11 -3.07 15.23
CA GLY A 9 -8.13 -3.70 14.36
C GLY A 9 -6.77 -3.96 15.01
N GLY A 10 -6.75 -4.43 16.28
CA GLY A 10 -5.51 -4.92 16.92
C GLY A 10 -5.19 -4.37 18.30
N LYS A 11 -6.16 -3.76 19.01
CA LYS A 11 -5.96 -3.23 20.37
C LYS A 11 -5.34 -4.22 21.34
N THR A 12 -5.96 -5.39 21.48
CA THR A 12 -5.51 -6.43 22.42
C THR A 12 -4.08 -6.87 22.10
N THR A 13 -3.75 -7.07 20.82
CA THR A 13 -2.40 -7.39 20.37
C THR A 13 -1.40 -6.30 20.76
N LEU A 14 -1.76 -5.02 20.57
CA LEU A 14 -0.92 -3.89 20.94
C LEU A 14 -0.72 -3.83 22.46
N ILE A 15 -1.79 -4.01 23.25
CA ILE A 15 -1.72 -4.04 24.73
C ILE A 15 -0.70 -5.10 25.18
N HIS A 16 -0.77 -6.32 24.63
CA HIS A 16 0.16 -7.40 25.01
C HIS A 16 1.60 -7.12 24.56
N LYS A 17 1.80 -6.52 23.37
CA LYS A 17 3.14 -6.09 22.92
C LYS A 17 3.73 -5.04 23.86
N LEU A 18 2.96 -4.05 24.24
CA LEU A 18 3.39 -3.01 25.20
C LEU A 18 3.68 -3.60 26.58
N ALA A 19 2.78 -4.45 27.09
CA ALA A 19 2.98 -5.12 28.39
C ALA A 19 4.26 -5.94 28.41
N LYS A 20 4.52 -6.70 27.35
CA LYS A 20 5.76 -7.47 27.20
C LYS A 20 6.98 -6.55 27.21
N ALA A 21 6.98 -5.49 26.42
CA ALA A 21 8.09 -4.53 26.35
C ALA A 21 8.37 -3.83 27.70
N TYR A 22 7.32 -3.48 28.44
CA TYR A 22 7.48 -2.88 29.77
C TYR A 22 8.01 -3.89 30.78
N ARG A 23 7.55 -5.13 30.77
CA ARG A 23 8.08 -6.21 31.64
C ARG A 23 9.55 -6.50 31.36
N GLU A 24 9.97 -6.48 30.09
CA GLU A 24 11.40 -6.64 29.71
C GLU A 24 12.27 -5.50 30.24
N GLN A 25 11.68 -4.32 30.52
CA GLN A 25 12.33 -3.19 31.20
C GLN A 25 12.30 -3.30 32.73
N GLY A 26 11.77 -4.40 33.29
CA GLY A 26 11.64 -4.60 34.75
C GLY A 26 10.48 -3.89 35.39
N LYS A 27 9.52 -3.34 34.62
CA LYS A 27 8.35 -2.62 35.18
C LYS A 27 7.23 -3.60 35.57
N THR A 28 6.50 -3.22 36.60
CA THR A 28 5.25 -3.90 37.00
C THR A 28 4.09 -3.39 36.16
N VAL A 29 3.35 -4.30 35.52
CA VAL A 29 2.31 -3.99 34.52
C VAL A 29 0.95 -4.54 34.94
N LEU A 30 -0.08 -3.68 34.89
CA LEU A 30 -1.48 -4.04 35.04
C LEU A 30 -2.21 -3.90 33.70
N ILE A 31 -2.89 -4.95 33.25
CA ILE A 31 -3.83 -4.91 32.12
C ILE A 31 -5.25 -5.00 32.66
N THR A 32 -6.14 -4.11 32.21
CA THR A 32 -7.58 -4.14 32.54
C THR A 32 -8.42 -3.51 31.43
N THR A 33 -9.71 -3.32 31.66
CA THR A 33 -10.63 -2.70 30.70
C THR A 33 -11.63 -1.78 31.41
N THR A 34 -12.12 -0.77 30.70
CA THR A 34 -13.28 0.05 31.14
C THR A 34 -14.59 -0.44 30.51
N THR A 35 -14.55 -1.46 29.64
CA THR A 35 -15.71 -2.02 28.94
C THR A 35 -15.77 -3.55 29.13
N HIS A 36 -15.58 -4.32 28.06
CA HIS A 36 -15.49 -5.79 28.10
C HIS A 36 -14.31 -6.24 27.24
N MET A 37 -13.53 -7.18 27.74
CA MET A 37 -12.36 -7.73 27.06
C MET A 37 -12.39 -9.26 27.12
N TYR A 38 -11.85 -9.95 26.12
CA TYR A 38 -11.73 -11.41 26.16
C TYR A 38 -10.73 -11.86 27.21
N LYS A 39 -11.07 -12.98 27.89
CA LYS A 39 -10.17 -13.65 28.84
C LYS A 39 -9.08 -14.40 28.11
N GLU A 40 -7.92 -14.45 28.72
CA GLU A 40 -6.81 -15.36 28.40
C GLU A 40 -6.56 -16.34 29.55
N SER A 41 -5.67 -17.30 29.37
CA SER A 41 -5.34 -18.31 30.39
C SER A 41 -4.81 -17.69 31.68
N GLU A 42 -4.12 -16.54 31.61
CA GLU A 42 -3.52 -15.84 32.73
C GLU A 42 -4.43 -14.78 33.36
N THR A 43 -5.68 -14.65 32.88
CA THR A 43 -6.59 -13.61 33.38
C THR A 43 -7.06 -13.91 34.79
N LEU A 44 -6.77 -13.01 35.72
CA LEU A 44 -7.27 -13.04 37.09
C LEU A 44 -8.67 -12.43 37.11
N VAL A 45 -9.68 -13.24 37.36
CA VAL A 45 -11.09 -12.80 37.39
C VAL A 45 -11.50 -12.50 38.82
N THR A 46 -11.32 -11.24 39.23
CA THR A 46 -11.62 -10.77 40.59
C THR A 46 -11.91 -9.27 40.61
N ASP A 47 -12.55 -8.78 41.67
CA ASP A 47 -12.64 -7.35 42.04
C ASP A 47 -12.06 -7.11 43.46
N ASN A 48 -11.26 -8.05 43.96
CA ASN A 48 -10.61 -7.95 45.25
C ASN A 48 -9.21 -7.28 45.12
N SER A 49 -9.07 -6.07 45.61
CA SER A 49 -7.81 -5.32 45.52
C SER A 49 -6.63 -6.04 46.16
N ALA A 50 -6.82 -6.77 47.26
CA ALA A 50 -5.74 -7.50 47.93
C ALA A 50 -5.19 -8.65 47.06
N GLU A 51 -6.05 -9.36 46.36
CA GLU A 51 -5.63 -10.43 45.41
C GLU A 51 -4.85 -9.85 44.22
N ILE A 52 -5.28 -8.69 43.69
CA ILE A 52 -4.61 -8.02 42.59
C ILE A 52 -3.23 -7.51 43.03
N ILE A 53 -3.14 -6.87 44.20
CA ILE A 53 -1.87 -6.38 44.74
C ILE A 53 -0.89 -7.53 45.01
N ASP A 54 -1.38 -8.65 45.57
CA ASP A 54 -0.53 -9.84 45.79
C ASP A 54 0.00 -10.39 44.46
N CYS A 55 -0.85 -10.44 43.42
CA CYS A 55 -0.44 -10.87 42.07
C CYS A 55 0.62 -9.92 41.46
N LEU A 56 0.44 -8.60 41.54
CA LEU A 56 1.40 -7.60 41.07
C LEU A 56 2.75 -7.71 41.79
N ASN A 57 2.72 -7.84 43.13
CA ASN A 57 3.93 -7.96 43.95
C ASN A 57 4.72 -9.25 43.67
N LYS A 58 4.03 -10.36 43.38
CA LYS A 58 4.66 -11.66 43.10
C LYS A 58 5.16 -11.82 41.66
N ASN A 59 4.36 -11.37 40.71
CA ASN A 59 4.56 -11.68 39.31
C ASN A 59 5.03 -10.48 38.46
N HIS A 60 5.03 -9.27 39.02
CA HIS A 60 5.22 -8.00 38.32
C HIS A 60 4.28 -7.83 37.11
N PHE A 61 3.17 -8.55 37.13
CA PHE A 61 2.17 -8.55 36.07
C PHE A 61 0.81 -9.03 36.58
N ALA A 62 -0.27 -8.34 36.16
CA ALA A 62 -1.62 -8.83 36.35
C ALA A 62 -2.49 -8.43 35.13
N PHE A 63 -3.25 -9.39 34.59
CA PHE A 63 -4.33 -9.13 33.65
C PHE A 63 -5.64 -9.40 34.36
N VAL A 64 -6.44 -8.36 34.62
CA VAL A 64 -7.51 -8.41 35.62
C VAL A 64 -8.81 -7.77 35.13
N GLY A 65 -9.91 -8.33 35.57
CA GLY A 65 -11.24 -7.74 35.47
C GLY A 65 -12.29 -8.56 36.21
N GLN A 66 -13.48 -8.00 36.38
CA GLN A 66 -14.59 -8.70 36.99
C GLN A 66 -15.22 -9.74 36.05
N SER A 67 -15.90 -10.72 36.62
CA SER A 67 -16.78 -11.60 35.85
C SER A 67 -17.93 -10.83 35.23
N CYS A 68 -18.34 -11.20 34.00
CA CYS A 68 -19.49 -10.62 33.32
C CYS A 68 -20.43 -11.71 32.83
N LYS A 69 -21.57 -11.32 32.22
CA LYS A 69 -22.56 -12.27 31.68
C LYS A 69 -22.00 -13.15 30.56
N GLU A 70 -21.00 -12.70 29.82
CA GLU A 70 -20.33 -13.45 28.76
C GLU A 70 -19.20 -14.30 29.39
N PRO A 71 -19.26 -15.65 29.35
CA PRO A 71 -18.34 -16.53 30.06
C PRO A 71 -16.86 -16.33 29.66
N ASN A 72 -16.61 -15.92 28.42
CA ASN A 72 -15.28 -15.77 27.85
C ASN A 72 -14.73 -14.32 27.94
N LYS A 73 -15.42 -13.44 28.69
CA LYS A 73 -15.01 -12.04 28.85
C LYS A 73 -14.91 -11.65 30.31
N ILE A 74 -14.16 -10.55 30.53
CA ILE A 74 -14.15 -9.78 31.76
C ILE A 74 -14.75 -8.39 31.50
N GLN A 75 -15.18 -7.73 32.55
CA GLN A 75 -15.61 -6.34 32.56
C GLN A 75 -14.72 -5.49 33.48
N ALA A 76 -14.96 -4.18 33.45
CA ALA A 76 -14.20 -3.21 34.25
C ALA A 76 -14.13 -3.59 35.73
N LEU A 77 -13.03 -3.26 36.39
CA LEU A 77 -12.95 -3.22 37.85
C LEU A 77 -13.89 -2.15 38.42
N SER A 78 -14.33 -2.33 39.65
CA SER A 78 -15.02 -1.24 40.37
C SER A 78 -14.08 -0.03 40.53
N ALA A 79 -14.64 1.18 40.63
CA ALA A 79 -13.85 2.39 40.79
C ALA A 79 -12.96 2.33 42.06
N ASP A 80 -13.51 1.78 43.17
CA ASP A 80 -12.80 1.64 44.44
C ASP A 80 -11.62 0.67 44.33
N THR A 81 -11.83 -0.48 43.65
CA THR A 81 -10.77 -1.47 43.40
C THR A 81 -9.69 -0.89 42.48
N PHE A 82 -10.06 -0.21 41.41
CA PHE A 82 -9.10 0.42 40.50
C PHE A 82 -8.25 1.47 41.26
N GLN A 83 -8.87 2.33 42.05
CA GLN A 83 -8.15 3.33 42.88
C GLN A 83 -7.20 2.68 43.88
N ALA A 84 -7.59 1.55 44.46
CA ALA A 84 -6.76 0.87 45.47
C ALA A 84 -5.54 0.17 44.84
N VAL A 85 -5.59 -0.23 43.54
CA VAL A 85 -4.51 -1.00 42.90
C VAL A 85 -3.60 -0.20 41.97
N LYS A 86 -4.04 0.97 41.51
CA LYS A 86 -3.34 1.73 40.46
C LYS A 86 -1.89 2.12 40.83
N ASP A 87 -1.61 2.37 42.12
CA ASP A 87 -0.28 2.79 42.57
C ASP A 87 0.70 1.62 42.78
N PHE A 88 0.23 0.37 42.57
CA PHE A 88 1.06 -0.85 42.65
C PHE A 88 1.60 -1.30 41.29
N ALA A 89 1.27 -0.60 40.21
CA ALA A 89 1.80 -0.87 38.87
C ALA A 89 2.50 0.38 38.32
N ASP A 90 3.68 0.19 37.71
CA ASP A 90 4.40 1.26 37.02
C ASP A 90 3.66 1.68 35.72
N GLU A 91 3.07 0.68 35.03
CA GLU A 91 2.33 0.87 33.79
C GLU A 91 0.96 0.19 33.87
N ILE A 92 -0.08 0.92 33.52
CA ILE A 92 -1.45 0.41 33.46
C ILE A 92 -1.95 0.56 32.03
N LEU A 93 -2.30 -0.58 31.41
CA LEU A 93 -2.82 -0.66 30.05
C LEU A 93 -4.31 -1.00 30.11
N VAL A 94 -5.15 -0.12 29.54
CA VAL A 94 -6.61 -0.23 29.65
C VAL A 94 -7.26 -0.28 28.28
N GLU A 95 -7.98 -1.37 27.96
CA GLU A 95 -8.85 -1.37 26.79
C GLU A 95 -10.12 -0.58 27.08
N ALA A 96 -10.31 0.58 26.40
CA ALA A 96 -11.36 1.54 26.77
C ALA A 96 -12.55 1.62 25.80
N ASP A 97 -12.61 0.75 24.81
CA ASP A 97 -13.76 0.57 23.93
C ASP A 97 -13.80 -0.82 23.26
N GLY A 98 -15.01 -1.28 22.86
CA GLY A 98 -15.17 -2.54 22.14
C GLY A 98 -15.26 -2.36 20.62
N SER A 99 -14.69 -3.30 19.83
CA SER A 99 -14.73 -3.27 18.35
C SER A 99 -15.26 -4.53 17.69
N LYS A 100 -15.60 -5.57 18.46
CA LYS A 100 -16.09 -6.88 17.97
C LYS A 100 -15.20 -7.51 16.89
N GLY A 101 -13.88 -7.23 16.90
CA GLY A 101 -12.92 -7.80 15.93
C GLY A 101 -12.87 -7.11 14.57
N PHE A 102 -13.67 -6.07 14.33
CA PHE A 102 -13.61 -5.31 13.07
C PHE A 102 -12.29 -4.52 12.96
N PRO A 103 -11.74 -4.37 11.74
CA PRO A 103 -10.53 -3.57 11.51
C PRO A 103 -10.75 -2.06 11.68
N LEU A 104 -11.96 -1.55 11.42
CA LEU A 104 -12.34 -0.15 11.60
C LEU A 104 -13.56 -0.01 12.52
N LYS A 105 -13.73 1.19 13.07
CA LYS A 105 -14.84 1.51 13.94
C LYS A 105 -15.17 3.00 13.91
N MET A 106 -16.45 3.34 13.98
CA MET A 106 -16.93 4.65 14.42
C MET A 106 -17.47 4.53 15.85
N PRO A 107 -16.90 5.23 16.85
CA PRO A 107 -17.37 5.12 18.23
C PRO A 107 -18.80 5.68 18.39
N ASN A 108 -19.48 5.26 19.44
CA ASN A 108 -20.72 5.90 19.90
C ASN A 108 -20.42 7.21 20.63
N PRO A 109 -21.43 8.08 20.86
CA PRO A 109 -21.26 9.29 21.69
C PRO A 109 -20.81 9.02 23.13
N THR A 110 -21.02 7.80 23.64
CA THR A 110 -20.59 7.38 24.99
C THR A 110 -19.24 6.67 25.02
N GLU A 111 -18.57 6.56 23.88
CA GLU A 111 -17.24 5.96 23.74
C GLU A 111 -16.21 6.99 23.24
N PRO A 112 -14.95 6.83 23.62
CA PRO A 112 -14.40 5.83 24.55
C PRO A 112 -14.78 6.13 26.03
N VAL A 113 -14.77 5.09 26.87
CA VAL A 113 -14.96 5.23 28.31
C VAL A 113 -13.62 5.61 28.94
N LEU A 114 -13.41 6.91 29.11
CA LEU A 114 -12.15 7.46 29.61
C LEU A 114 -12.06 7.36 31.14
N LEU A 115 -10.85 7.08 31.64
CA LEU A 115 -10.52 7.24 33.04
C LEU A 115 -10.07 8.70 33.30
N PRO A 116 -10.46 9.31 34.44
CA PRO A 116 -10.06 10.69 34.76
C PRO A 116 -8.54 10.90 34.81
N GLU A 117 -7.80 9.87 35.22
CA GLU A 117 -6.35 9.89 35.39
C GLU A 117 -5.57 9.42 34.18
N CYS A 118 -6.16 9.46 33.00
CA CYS A 118 -5.49 9.06 31.75
C CYS A 118 -4.27 9.96 31.47
N ASP A 119 -3.09 9.35 31.33
CA ASP A 119 -1.86 10.04 30.94
C ASP A 119 -1.69 10.02 29.41
N LYS A 120 -2.05 8.88 28.79
CA LYS A 120 -1.85 8.62 27.37
C LYS A 120 -3.03 7.87 26.75
N LEU A 121 -3.42 8.28 25.55
CA LEU A 121 -4.43 7.58 24.72
C LEU A 121 -3.78 7.10 23.44
N ILE A 122 -3.93 5.80 23.14
CA ILE A 122 -3.51 5.22 21.86
C ILE A 122 -4.76 4.86 21.07
N ILE A 123 -4.91 5.47 19.90
CA ILE A 123 -6.01 5.23 18.97
C ILE A 123 -5.54 4.21 17.94
N VAL A 124 -6.10 3.00 17.96
CA VAL A 124 -5.73 1.91 17.05
C VAL A 124 -6.67 1.88 15.85
N SER A 125 -6.10 1.71 14.68
CA SER A 125 -6.83 1.44 13.44
C SER A 125 -6.05 0.45 12.57
N SER A 126 -6.64 0.01 11.45
CA SER A 126 -6.00 -1.02 10.63
C SER A 126 -6.19 -0.80 9.14
N LEU A 127 -5.12 -0.93 8.37
CA LEU A 127 -5.13 -0.89 6.90
C LEU A 127 -5.64 -2.18 6.26
N TYR A 128 -5.89 -3.25 7.02
CA TYR A 128 -6.53 -4.47 6.51
C TYR A 128 -7.97 -4.24 6.01
N ALA A 129 -8.55 -3.08 6.31
CA ALA A 129 -9.85 -2.66 5.79
C ALA A 129 -9.79 -2.16 4.34
N LEU A 130 -8.63 -1.73 3.84
CA LEU A 130 -8.49 -1.16 2.50
C LEU A 130 -8.93 -2.15 1.42
N GLY A 131 -9.61 -1.66 0.39
CA GLY A 131 -10.05 -2.47 -0.74
C GLY A 131 -11.27 -3.35 -0.45
N ASN A 132 -11.85 -3.31 0.77
CA ASN A 132 -13.05 -4.08 1.13
C ASN A 132 -14.28 -3.18 1.23
N PRO A 133 -15.50 -3.71 1.02
CA PRO A 133 -16.74 -2.97 1.23
C PRO A 133 -16.90 -2.52 2.69
N ALA A 134 -17.44 -1.33 2.92
CA ALA A 134 -17.61 -0.73 4.24
C ALA A 134 -18.37 -1.65 5.23
N ARG A 135 -19.41 -2.35 4.75
CA ARG A 135 -20.23 -3.29 5.56
C ARG A 135 -19.42 -4.42 6.18
N ASP A 136 -18.34 -4.85 5.53
CA ASP A 136 -17.58 -6.03 5.94
C ASP A 136 -16.46 -5.69 6.95
N VAL A 137 -16.10 -4.40 7.05
CA VAL A 137 -14.89 -3.97 7.77
C VAL A 137 -15.10 -2.87 8.81
N ILE A 138 -16.31 -2.27 8.92
CA ILE A 138 -16.55 -1.16 9.83
C ILE A 138 -17.56 -1.56 10.93
N HIS A 139 -17.12 -1.54 12.18
CA HIS A 139 -18.01 -1.67 13.34
C HIS A 139 -18.86 -0.41 13.54
N ARG A 140 -20.15 -0.57 13.81
CA ARG A 140 -21.17 0.51 13.91
C ARG A 140 -21.35 1.24 12.58
N LEU A 141 -21.58 0.44 11.55
CA LEU A 141 -21.67 0.85 10.16
C LEU A 141 -22.55 2.08 9.93
N SER A 142 -23.77 2.11 10.50
CA SER A 142 -24.71 3.22 10.29
C SER A 142 -24.16 4.59 10.67
N ASN A 143 -23.42 4.68 11.78
CA ASN A 143 -22.78 5.92 12.19
C ASN A 143 -21.64 6.31 11.24
N ALA A 144 -20.85 5.31 10.82
CA ALA A 144 -19.76 5.54 9.89
C ALA A 144 -20.25 5.99 8.51
N LEU A 145 -21.29 5.36 7.95
CA LEU A 145 -21.87 5.74 6.66
C LEU A 145 -22.36 7.18 6.65
N GLN A 146 -23.02 7.62 7.73
CA GLN A 146 -23.47 9.01 7.87
C GLN A 146 -22.31 10.01 7.88
N ILE A 147 -21.24 9.70 8.61
CA ILE A 147 -20.05 10.57 8.73
C ILE A 147 -19.25 10.62 7.42
N LEU A 148 -19.13 9.47 6.74
CA LEU A 148 -18.36 9.34 5.50
C LEU A 148 -19.15 9.79 4.26
N GLY A 149 -20.49 9.86 4.33
CA GLY A 149 -21.35 10.19 3.19
C GLY A 149 -21.32 9.11 2.09
N ILE A 150 -21.19 7.82 2.46
CA ILE A 150 -21.07 6.69 1.55
C ILE A 150 -22.16 5.64 1.81
N ASP A 151 -22.32 4.68 0.91
CA ASP A 151 -23.15 3.49 1.12
C ASP A 151 -22.35 2.29 1.69
N GLU A 152 -23.05 1.25 2.07
CA GLU A 152 -22.46 0.05 2.70
C GLU A 152 -21.59 -0.78 1.75
N THR A 153 -21.76 -0.64 0.44
CA THR A 153 -21.01 -1.36 -0.60
C THR A 153 -19.77 -0.60 -1.05
N THR A 154 -19.65 0.66 -0.65
CA THR A 154 -18.49 1.51 -1.00
C THR A 154 -17.19 0.90 -0.50
N ILE A 155 -16.20 0.83 -1.38
CA ILE A 155 -14.87 0.32 -1.05
C ILE A 155 -14.12 1.32 -0.17
N VAL A 156 -13.58 0.81 0.94
CA VAL A 156 -12.84 1.62 1.92
C VAL A 156 -11.51 2.10 1.32
N THR A 157 -11.29 3.41 1.43
CA THR A 157 -10.09 4.13 0.97
C THR A 157 -9.28 4.68 2.15
N PRO A 158 -8.01 5.12 1.94
CA PRO A 158 -7.23 5.80 2.98
C PRO A 158 -7.92 7.02 3.58
N SER A 159 -8.60 7.84 2.75
CA SER A 159 -9.33 9.02 3.21
C SER A 159 -10.51 8.67 4.12
N HIS A 160 -11.18 7.54 3.88
CA HIS A 160 -12.23 7.05 4.78
C HIS A 160 -11.65 6.69 6.16
N ILE A 161 -10.51 6.00 6.21
CA ILE A 161 -9.83 5.66 7.47
C ILE A 161 -9.44 6.93 8.22
N GLN A 162 -8.81 7.90 7.53
CA GLN A 162 -8.42 9.18 8.13
C GLN A 162 -9.63 9.94 8.68
N THR A 163 -10.74 9.98 7.95
CA THR A 163 -11.98 10.64 8.40
C THR A 163 -12.53 9.98 9.65
N LEU A 164 -12.56 8.64 9.72
CA LEU A 164 -13.00 7.92 10.92
C LEU A 164 -12.10 8.19 12.14
N LEU A 165 -10.78 8.26 11.96
CA LEU A 165 -9.84 8.61 13.03
C LEU A 165 -10.09 10.03 13.54
N ARG A 166 -10.18 11.00 12.63
CA ARG A 166 -10.41 12.41 12.99
C ARG A 166 -11.76 12.63 13.66
N LYS A 167 -12.84 12.23 12.99
CA LYS A 167 -14.22 12.45 13.47
C LYS A 167 -14.60 11.56 14.66
N GLY A 168 -14.04 10.37 14.74
CA GLY A 168 -14.33 9.42 15.82
C GLY A 168 -13.54 9.67 17.10
N TYR A 169 -12.30 10.14 17.00
CA TYR A 169 -11.40 10.21 18.15
C TYR A 169 -10.66 11.53 18.29
N LEU A 170 -9.99 12.06 17.24
CA LEU A 170 -9.11 13.21 17.40
C LEU A 170 -9.89 14.50 17.73
N GLU A 171 -10.92 14.81 16.93
CA GLU A 171 -11.75 16.00 17.12
C GLU A 171 -12.55 15.96 18.44
N PRO A 172 -13.29 14.86 18.77
CA PRO A 172 -14.03 14.79 20.02
C PRO A 172 -13.17 14.88 21.29
N LEU A 173 -11.89 14.53 21.18
CA LEU A 173 -10.96 14.49 22.31
C LEU A 173 -9.93 15.63 22.27
N MET A 174 -10.12 16.62 21.41
CA MET A 174 -9.15 17.71 21.18
C MET A 174 -8.81 18.45 22.48
N ASP A 175 -9.82 18.75 23.30
CA ASP A 175 -9.68 19.53 24.52
C ASP A 175 -9.15 18.73 25.73
N LYS A 176 -8.84 17.44 25.54
CA LYS A 176 -8.29 16.61 26.61
C LYS A 176 -6.78 16.76 26.74
N SER A 177 -6.29 16.83 27.99
CA SER A 177 -4.89 17.15 28.32
C SER A 177 -3.91 15.98 28.17
N PHE A 178 -4.39 14.73 28.04
CA PHE A 178 -3.52 13.57 27.87
C PHE A 178 -2.85 13.52 26.47
N THR A 179 -1.70 12.87 26.40
CA THR A 179 -1.00 12.62 25.13
C THR A 179 -1.83 11.68 24.24
N LYS A 180 -1.94 12.01 22.96
CA LYS A 180 -2.65 11.20 21.95
C LYS A 180 -1.67 10.64 20.94
N GLU A 181 -1.74 9.36 20.70
CA GLU A 181 -0.98 8.67 19.64
C GLU A 181 -1.92 7.86 18.77
N ILE A 182 -1.65 7.82 17.49
CA ILE A 182 -2.33 6.91 16.56
C ILE A 182 -1.39 5.72 16.30
N HIS A 183 -1.95 4.53 16.27
CA HIS A 183 -1.25 3.31 15.91
C HIS A 183 -1.99 2.59 14.80
N ILE A 184 -1.34 2.40 13.66
CA ILE A 184 -1.93 1.82 12.46
C ILE A 184 -1.34 0.44 12.18
N ASN A 185 -2.18 -0.58 12.29
CA ASN A 185 -1.80 -1.94 11.89
C ASN A 185 -1.82 -2.10 10.37
N HIS A 186 -0.79 -2.76 9.82
CA HIS A 186 -0.57 -2.90 8.39
C HIS A 186 0.13 -4.23 8.06
N ASP A 187 0.14 -4.64 6.78
CA ASP A 187 0.73 -5.89 6.27
C ASP A 187 2.26 -5.85 6.11
N GLY A 188 2.87 -4.70 6.36
CA GLY A 188 4.31 -4.50 6.21
C GLY A 188 4.78 -4.21 4.79
N SER A 189 3.89 -4.13 3.78
CA SER A 189 4.25 -3.64 2.45
C SER A 189 4.72 -2.19 2.50
N LEU A 190 5.55 -1.77 1.54
CA LEU A 190 6.10 -0.41 1.52
C LEU A 190 4.99 0.65 1.49
N TYR A 191 3.95 0.42 0.68
CA TYR A 191 2.79 1.32 0.60
C TYR A 191 2.09 1.45 1.95
N GLN A 192 1.75 0.32 2.58
CA GLN A 192 1.01 0.35 3.84
C GLN A 192 1.86 0.91 4.99
N ARG A 193 3.17 0.66 5.03
CA ARG A 193 4.10 1.30 5.98
C ARG A 193 4.13 2.82 5.82
N ALA A 194 4.23 3.30 4.58
CA ALA A 194 4.23 4.73 4.28
C ALA A 194 2.88 5.38 4.63
N LEU A 195 1.78 4.75 4.28
CA LEU A 195 0.43 5.23 4.60
C LEU A 195 0.17 5.25 6.12
N ALA A 196 0.60 4.22 6.84
CA ALA A 196 0.51 4.16 8.30
C ALA A 196 1.25 5.35 8.94
N ALA A 197 2.48 5.62 8.51
CA ALA A 197 3.26 6.75 9.02
C ALA A 197 2.58 8.11 8.77
N LEU A 198 1.93 8.31 7.61
CA LEU A 198 1.15 9.54 7.35
C LEU A 198 -0.07 9.64 8.26
N LEU A 199 -0.84 8.57 8.41
CA LEU A 199 -2.03 8.54 9.26
C LEU A 199 -1.67 8.74 10.73
N GLU A 200 -0.58 8.14 11.20
CA GLU A 200 -0.05 8.30 12.57
C GLU A 200 0.39 9.74 12.85
N ALA A 201 0.87 10.45 11.83
CA ALA A 201 1.20 11.88 11.92
C ALA A 201 0.01 12.81 11.61
N ASP A 202 -1.18 12.27 11.40
CA ASP A 202 -2.40 12.99 10.95
C ASP A 202 -2.18 13.84 9.68
N MET A 203 -1.26 13.40 8.80
CA MET A 203 -1.06 14.00 7.49
C MET A 203 -2.07 13.45 6.47
N ASP A 204 -2.32 14.23 5.42
CA ASP A 204 -3.28 13.87 4.38
C ASP A 204 -2.87 12.56 3.68
N ALA A 205 -3.72 11.54 3.82
CA ALA A 205 -3.50 10.22 3.24
C ALA A 205 -3.56 10.23 1.70
N SER A 206 -4.21 11.23 1.09
CA SER A 206 -4.30 11.37 -0.37
C SER A 206 -2.97 11.77 -1.04
N LEU A 207 -1.95 12.15 -0.25
CA LEU A 207 -0.60 12.41 -0.75
C LEU A 207 0.08 11.16 -1.33
N LEU A 208 -0.39 9.95 -0.97
CA LEU A 208 0.12 8.69 -1.50
C LEU A 208 -0.85 8.11 -2.52
N ASN A 209 -0.43 8.08 -3.79
CA ASN A 209 -1.13 7.32 -4.80
C ASN A 209 -0.69 5.84 -4.74
N PRO A 210 -1.61 4.88 -4.52
CA PRO A 210 -1.28 3.45 -4.48
C PRO A 210 -0.65 2.94 -5.79
N ASP A 211 -0.97 3.54 -6.94
CA ASP A 211 -0.41 3.16 -8.24
C ASP A 211 1.11 3.38 -8.32
N TRP A 212 1.67 4.25 -7.48
CA TRP A 212 3.13 4.44 -7.41
C TRP A 212 3.86 3.23 -6.82
N PHE A 213 3.14 2.39 -6.06
CA PHE A 213 3.66 1.19 -5.39
C PHE A 213 3.25 -0.10 -6.12
N ALA A 214 2.77 0.03 -7.36
CA ALA A 214 2.43 -1.13 -8.16
C ALA A 214 3.68 -1.95 -8.50
N SER A 215 3.49 -3.26 -8.61
CA SER A 215 4.52 -4.17 -9.11
C SER A 215 4.94 -3.79 -10.52
N LYS A 216 6.10 -4.34 -10.99
CA LYS A 216 6.55 -4.16 -12.37
C LYS A 216 5.42 -4.35 -13.37
N PRO A 217 5.34 -3.48 -14.40
CA PRO A 217 4.33 -3.63 -15.45
C PRO A 217 4.48 -4.98 -16.15
N LYS A 218 3.36 -5.61 -16.46
CA LYS A 218 3.31 -6.92 -17.09
C LYS A 218 3.28 -6.76 -18.59
N LEU A 219 4.20 -7.43 -19.31
CA LEU A 219 4.22 -7.51 -20.77
C LEU A 219 3.96 -8.95 -21.18
N PHE A 220 2.81 -9.19 -21.79
CA PHE A 220 2.44 -10.49 -22.33
C PHE A 220 2.58 -10.48 -23.87
N ILE A 221 3.43 -11.35 -24.39
CA ILE A 221 3.74 -11.43 -25.82
C ILE A 221 3.09 -12.69 -26.40
N CYS A 222 2.09 -12.52 -27.24
CA CYS A 222 1.48 -13.60 -28.00
C CYS A 222 2.28 -13.83 -29.30
N GLY A 223 2.99 -14.94 -29.37
CA GLY A 223 3.95 -15.29 -30.41
C GLY A 223 5.38 -15.28 -29.92
N ALA A 224 6.19 -16.27 -30.33
CA ALA A 224 7.59 -16.44 -29.93
C ALA A 224 8.57 -16.34 -31.10
N GLY A 225 8.20 -15.61 -32.18
CA GLY A 225 9.03 -15.43 -33.36
C GLY A 225 10.21 -14.50 -33.16
N HIS A 226 10.82 -14.02 -34.27
CA HIS A 226 12.00 -13.15 -34.20
C HIS A 226 11.71 -11.81 -33.52
N VAL A 227 10.57 -11.15 -33.85
CA VAL A 227 10.20 -9.88 -33.20
C VAL A 227 9.97 -10.09 -31.70
N ALA A 228 9.31 -11.18 -31.30
CA ALA A 228 9.10 -11.49 -29.88
C ALA A 228 10.42 -11.69 -29.12
N LYS A 229 11.41 -12.34 -29.74
CA LYS A 229 12.72 -12.53 -29.12
C LYS A 229 13.40 -11.20 -28.86
N GLU A 230 13.51 -10.34 -29.88
CA GLU A 230 14.11 -9.00 -29.73
C GLU A 230 13.34 -8.13 -28.74
N LEU A 231 11.99 -8.18 -28.82
CA LEU A 231 11.12 -7.46 -27.89
C LEU A 231 11.36 -7.88 -26.44
N THR A 232 11.49 -9.18 -26.19
CA THR A 232 11.78 -9.75 -24.88
C THR A 232 13.16 -9.30 -24.36
N ASP A 233 14.17 -9.41 -25.19
CA ASP A 233 15.55 -9.07 -24.82
C ASP A 233 15.65 -7.59 -24.41
N ILE A 234 15.07 -6.67 -25.21
CA ILE A 234 15.09 -5.24 -24.90
C ILE A 234 14.22 -4.91 -23.69
N ALA A 235 13.01 -5.51 -23.59
CA ALA A 235 12.07 -5.26 -22.50
C ALA A 235 12.62 -5.72 -21.14
N SER A 236 13.51 -6.70 -21.11
CA SER A 236 14.14 -7.17 -19.87
C SER A 236 14.96 -6.10 -19.15
N PHE A 237 15.49 -5.10 -19.90
CA PHE A 237 16.20 -3.94 -19.34
C PHE A 237 15.26 -2.83 -18.83
N LEU A 238 13.95 -2.94 -19.11
CA LEU A 238 12.94 -1.91 -18.80
C LEU A 238 12.05 -2.30 -17.63
N ASP A 239 12.47 -3.25 -16.82
CA ASP A 239 11.78 -3.70 -15.61
C ASP A 239 10.34 -4.23 -15.86
N PHE A 240 10.04 -4.81 -17.02
CA PHE A 240 8.80 -5.55 -17.25
C PHE A 240 8.87 -6.97 -16.66
N ARG A 241 7.74 -7.43 -16.11
CA ARG A 241 7.46 -8.86 -15.93
C ARG A 241 6.99 -9.41 -17.27
N ILE A 242 7.76 -10.32 -17.86
CA ILE A 242 7.53 -10.75 -19.24
C ILE A 242 7.04 -12.19 -19.27
N THR A 243 5.90 -12.41 -19.95
CA THR A 243 5.37 -13.73 -20.32
C THR A 243 5.34 -13.84 -21.84
N VAL A 244 5.79 -14.96 -22.38
CA VAL A 244 5.73 -15.28 -23.82
C VAL A 244 4.89 -16.54 -24.01
N MET A 245 3.93 -16.51 -24.95
CA MET A 245 3.10 -17.65 -25.31
C MET A 245 3.18 -17.95 -26.79
N ASP A 246 3.41 -19.21 -27.17
CA ASP A 246 3.31 -19.70 -28.54
C ASP A 246 2.96 -21.19 -28.51
N LYS A 247 2.24 -21.66 -29.51
CA LYS A 247 1.86 -23.08 -29.65
C LYS A 247 2.99 -24.00 -30.14
N ARG A 248 4.09 -23.43 -30.61
CA ARG A 248 5.22 -24.16 -31.22
C ARG A 248 6.33 -24.31 -30.16
N SER A 249 6.60 -25.56 -29.77
CA SER A 249 7.59 -25.86 -28.71
C SER A 249 9.03 -25.49 -29.11
N GLU A 250 9.37 -25.49 -30.40
CA GLU A 250 10.66 -25.06 -30.90
C GLU A 250 10.89 -23.55 -30.74
N PHE A 251 9.83 -22.75 -30.55
CA PHE A 251 9.89 -21.31 -30.29
C PHE A 251 9.59 -20.95 -28.83
N ALA A 252 8.59 -21.56 -28.19
CA ALA A 252 8.19 -21.31 -26.83
C ALA A 252 8.91 -22.26 -25.87
N ASN A 253 10.16 -21.94 -25.53
CA ASN A 253 10.95 -22.75 -24.59
C ASN A 253 11.93 -21.88 -23.78
N ARG A 254 12.37 -22.39 -22.63
CA ARG A 254 13.27 -21.71 -21.71
C ARG A 254 14.68 -21.47 -22.26
N GLU A 255 15.15 -22.30 -23.16
CA GLU A 255 16.46 -22.13 -23.80
C GLU A 255 16.49 -20.84 -24.62
N ARG A 256 15.38 -20.55 -25.33
CA ARG A 256 15.22 -19.36 -26.15
C ARG A 256 14.93 -18.09 -25.30
N PHE A 257 14.24 -18.25 -24.18
CA PHE A 257 13.83 -17.16 -23.28
C PHE A 257 14.29 -17.41 -21.83
N PRO A 258 15.61 -17.39 -21.53
CA PRO A 258 16.13 -17.76 -20.22
C PRO A 258 15.83 -16.75 -19.11
N GLN A 259 15.61 -15.47 -19.45
CA GLN A 259 15.58 -14.36 -18.51
C GLN A 259 14.16 -13.85 -18.18
N ILE A 260 13.11 -14.47 -18.74
CA ILE A 260 11.74 -14.02 -18.51
C ILE A 260 11.05 -14.81 -17.42
N GLU A 261 9.96 -14.27 -16.92
CA GLU A 261 9.20 -14.87 -15.82
C GLU A 261 8.56 -16.20 -16.26
N GLU A 262 7.86 -16.20 -17.40
CA GLU A 262 7.12 -17.37 -17.86
C GLU A 262 7.19 -17.56 -19.37
N VAL A 263 7.27 -18.83 -19.79
CA VAL A 263 7.13 -19.27 -21.18
C VAL A 263 6.03 -20.31 -21.24
N ILE A 264 4.99 -20.02 -22.01
CA ILE A 264 3.80 -20.86 -22.16
C ILE A 264 3.82 -21.49 -23.54
N CYS A 265 3.83 -22.83 -23.59
CA CYS A 265 3.77 -23.58 -24.84
C CYS A 265 2.38 -24.22 -24.98
N GLU A 266 1.40 -23.42 -25.44
CA GLU A 266 0.00 -23.84 -25.60
C GLU A 266 -0.66 -23.20 -26.85
N PRO A 267 -1.77 -23.78 -27.35
CA PRO A 267 -2.59 -23.14 -28.38
C PRO A 267 -3.15 -21.78 -27.89
N PHE A 268 -3.19 -20.79 -28.77
CA PHE A 268 -3.71 -19.44 -28.44
C PHE A 268 -5.19 -19.44 -28.06
N ASP A 269 -5.94 -20.48 -28.33
CA ASP A 269 -7.34 -20.64 -27.88
C ASP A 269 -7.42 -20.71 -26.34
N ASN A 270 -6.34 -21.10 -25.67
CA ASN A 270 -6.23 -21.17 -24.20
C ASN A 270 -5.78 -19.85 -23.55
N LEU A 271 -5.56 -18.79 -24.32
CA LEU A 271 -5.03 -17.51 -23.80
C LEU A 271 -5.87 -16.94 -22.66
N SER A 272 -7.20 -17.14 -22.71
CA SER A 272 -8.12 -16.64 -21.67
C SER A 272 -7.80 -17.14 -20.26
N SER A 273 -7.17 -18.31 -20.10
CA SER A 273 -6.75 -18.86 -18.81
C SER A 273 -5.48 -18.22 -18.26
N HIS A 274 -4.77 -17.43 -19.08
CA HIS A 274 -3.51 -16.77 -18.76
C HIS A 274 -3.61 -15.24 -18.78
N LEU A 275 -4.81 -14.69 -19.04
CA LEU A 275 -5.00 -13.23 -19.04
C LEU A 275 -4.85 -12.65 -17.64
N GLU A 276 -4.15 -11.55 -17.56
CA GLU A 276 -3.93 -10.79 -16.32
C GLU A 276 -4.48 -9.37 -16.47
N ASP A 277 -5.04 -8.84 -15.39
CA ASP A 277 -5.49 -7.44 -15.34
C ASP A 277 -4.31 -6.48 -15.43
N ASP A 278 -4.58 -5.31 -16.03
CA ASP A 278 -3.63 -4.20 -16.20
C ASP A 278 -2.34 -4.60 -16.93
N CYS A 279 -2.43 -5.57 -17.85
CA CYS A 279 -1.32 -6.11 -18.63
C CYS A 279 -1.17 -5.40 -19.97
N TYR A 280 0.06 -5.29 -20.47
CA TYR A 280 0.40 -4.80 -21.80
C TYR A 280 0.52 -5.99 -22.75
N TYR A 281 -0.40 -6.12 -23.71
CA TYR A 281 -0.43 -7.24 -24.65
C TYR A 281 0.17 -6.86 -25.99
N ALA A 282 1.19 -7.61 -26.44
CA ALA A 282 1.79 -7.50 -27.78
C ALA A 282 1.47 -8.75 -28.60
N VAL A 283 0.55 -8.65 -29.54
CA VAL A 283 0.17 -9.74 -30.42
C VAL A 283 1.05 -9.72 -31.67
N VAL A 284 2.04 -10.62 -31.70
CA VAL A 284 3.07 -10.73 -32.75
C VAL A 284 3.14 -12.15 -33.31
N THR A 285 1.98 -12.80 -33.47
CA THR A 285 1.89 -14.19 -33.95
C THR A 285 2.26 -14.30 -35.42
N PRO A 286 2.65 -15.49 -35.93
CA PRO A 286 2.99 -15.66 -37.36
C PRO A 286 1.78 -15.61 -38.29
N GLY A 287 0.56 -15.82 -37.79
CA GLY A 287 -0.64 -16.00 -38.60
C GLY A 287 -1.81 -15.11 -38.22
N HIS A 288 -2.57 -14.63 -39.24
CA HIS A 288 -3.73 -13.76 -39.02
C HIS A 288 -4.89 -14.43 -38.27
N GLN A 289 -4.98 -15.78 -38.24
CA GLN A 289 -5.98 -16.50 -37.46
C GLN A 289 -5.63 -16.48 -35.97
N ASP A 290 -4.36 -16.68 -35.68
CA ASP A 290 -3.85 -16.62 -34.27
C ASP A 290 -3.94 -15.20 -33.74
N ASP A 291 -3.64 -14.16 -34.53
CA ASP A 291 -3.80 -12.76 -34.12
C ASP A 291 -5.26 -12.44 -33.73
N TYR A 292 -6.21 -12.86 -34.61
CA TYR A 292 -7.63 -12.67 -34.29
C TYR A 292 -8.05 -13.42 -33.03
N ALA A 293 -7.61 -14.67 -32.85
CA ALA A 293 -7.92 -15.45 -31.64
C ALA A 293 -7.40 -14.79 -30.37
N CYS A 294 -6.18 -14.27 -30.40
CA CYS A 294 -5.59 -13.53 -29.27
C CYS A 294 -6.35 -12.23 -29.01
N VAL A 295 -6.51 -11.37 -30.01
CA VAL A 295 -7.16 -10.05 -29.86
C VAL A 295 -8.59 -10.20 -29.35
N LYS A 296 -9.36 -11.16 -29.84
CA LYS A 296 -10.74 -11.44 -29.42
C LYS A 296 -10.81 -11.76 -27.92
N GLN A 297 -9.90 -12.57 -27.41
CA GLN A 297 -9.88 -12.94 -26.00
C GLN A 297 -9.46 -11.76 -25.12
N ILE A 298 -8.42 -11.00 -25.52
CA ILE A 298 -7.91 -9.86 -24.76
C ILE A 298 -8.95 -8.73 -24.69
N LEU A 299 -9.70 -8.46 -25.77
CA LEU A 299 -10.77 -7.44 -25.76
C LEU A 299 -11.89 -7.71 -24.76
N ASN A 300 -12.06 -8.94 -24.29
CA ASN A 300 -13.01 -9.32 -23.25
C ASN A 300 -12.43 -9.26 -21.83
N SER A 301 -11.20 -8.79 -21.66
CA SER A 301 -10.51 -8.65 -20.37
C SER A 301 -10.21 -7.21 -20.03
N SER A 302 -9.67 -6.99 -18.83
CA SER A 302 -9.10 -5.71 -18.41
C SER A 302 -7.63 -5.64 -18.82
N TYR A 303 -7.24 -4.69 -19.69
CA TYR A 303 -5.87 -4.53 -20.16
C TYR A 303 -5.40 -3.08 -20.11
N ALA A 304 -4.09 -2.90 -19.98
CA ALA A 304 -3.44 -1.59 -20.03
C ALA A 304 -3.17 -1.12 -21.46
N TYR A 305 -2.83 -2.08 -22.33
CA TYR A 305 -2.46 -1.85 -23.73
C TYR A 305 -2.72 -3.13 -24.53
N LEU A 306 -3.20 -2.97 -25.74
CA LEU A 306 -3.34 -4.06 -26.71
C LEU A 306 -2.80 -3.59 -28.07
N GLY A 307 -1.69 -4.19 -28.49
CA GLY A 307 -1.10 -3.94 -29.82
C GLY A 307 -1.09 -5.18 -30.69
N MET A 308 -1.36 -5.03 -31.99
CA MET A 308 -1.35 -6.13 -32.95
C MET A 308 -0.44 -5.81 -34.14
N ILE A 309 0.49 -6.74 -34.46
CA ILE A 309 1.32 -6.63 -35.65
C ILE A 309 0.52 -6.98 -36.92
N GLY A 310 0.75 -6.25 -37.99
CA GLY A 310 0.16 -6.63 -39.25
C GLY A 310 0.23 -5.57 -40.36
N SER A 311 0.14 -5.99 -41.61
CA SER A 311 -0.10 -5.08 -42.72
C SER A 311 -1.51 -4.50 -42.65
N ARG A 312 -1.74 -3.34 -43.29
CA ARG A 312 -3.07 -2.71 -43.35
C ARG A 312 -4.17 -3.68 -43.82
N LYS A 313 -3.86 -4.58 -44.80
CA LYS A 313 -4.81 -5.59 -45.28
C LYS A 313 -5.14 -6.63 -44.21
N LYS A 314 -4.15 -7.07 -43.46
CA LYS A 314 -4.31 -8.05 -42.37
C LYS A 314 -5.13 -7.47 -41.23
N ILE A 315 -4.84 -6.24 -40.85
CA ILE A 315 -5.57 -5.49 -39.78
C ILE A 315 -7.04 -5.31 -40.16
N ALA A 316 -7.32 -4.86 -41.41
CA ALA A 316 -8.68 -4.69 -41.90
C ALA A 316 -9.49 -5.99 -41.85
N ALA A 317 -8.91 -7.11 -42.26
CA ALA A 317 -9.56 -8.44 -42.24
C ALA A 317 -9.83 -8.90 -40.79
N THR A 318 -8.94 -8.58 -39.82
CA THR A 318 -9.16 -8.90 -38.41
C THR A 318 -10.28 -8.04 -37.82
N TYR A 319 -10.33 -6.74 -38.13
CA TYR A 319 -11.39 -5.84 -37.68
C TYR A 319 -12.76 -6.20 -38.22
N GLU A 320 -12.84 -6.63 -39.50
CA GLU A 320 -14.10 -7.11 -40.09
C GLU A 320 -14.67 -8.31 -39.34
N LYS A 321 -13.82 -9.28 -38.98
CA LYS A 321 -14.24 -10.43 -38.14
C LYS A 321 -14.68 -10.03 -36.74
N LEU A 322 -13.92 -9.17 -36.07
CA LEU A 322 -14.26 -8.69 -34.73
C LEU A 322 -15.58 -7.90 -34.75
N THR A 323 -15.83 -7.09 -35.79
CA THR A 323 -17.11 -6.41 -35.99
C THR A 323 -18.26 -7.41 -36.16
N THR A 324 -18.04 -8.48 -36.92
CA THR A 324 -19.03 -9.56 -37.09
C THR A 324 -19.31 -10.29 -35.77
N ASP A 325 -18.33 -10.41 -34.91
CA ASP A 325 -18.47 -10.96 -33.55
C ASP A 325 -19.18 -10.01 -32.57
N GLY A 326 -19.49 -8.79 -32.97
CA GLY A 326 -20.25 -7.82 -32.16
C GLY A 326 -19.39 -6.85 -31.34
N PHE A 327 -18.08 -6.78 -31.54
CA PHE A 327 -17.25 -5.78 -30.87
C PHE A 327 -17.57 -4.37 -31.37
N SER A 328 -17.67 -3.42 -30.44
CA SER A 328 -17.98 -2.03 -30.77
C SER A 328 -16.81 -1.34 -31.48
N LYS A 329 -17.11 -0.28 -32.23
CA LYS A 329 -16.09 0.56 -32.86
C LYS A 329 -15.08 1.09 -31.81
N ASN A 330 -15.54 1.50 -30.64
CA ASN A 330 -14.66 1.98 -29.57
C ASN A 330 -13.67 0.91 -29.09
N ALA A 331 -14.10 -0.35 -29.01
CA ALA A 331 -13.21 -1.46 -28.68
C ALA A 331 -12.16 -1.69 -29.78
N LEU A 332 -12.54 -1.57 -31.04
CA LEU A 332 -11.59 -1.69 -32.17
C LEU A 332 -10.61 -0.50 -32.21
N ASP A 333 -11.09 0.70 -31.96
CA ASP A 333 -10.26 1.92 -31.93
C ASP A 333 -9.26 1.94 -30.76
N SER A 334 -9.45 1.09 -29.72
CA SER A 334 -8.50 0.92 -28.61
C SER A 334 -7.32 0.00 -28.93
N ILE A 335 -7.36 -0.70 -30.08
CA ILE A 335 -6.29 -1.59 -30.52
C ILE A 335 -5.22 -0.76 -31.25
N HIS A 336 -3.99 -0.86 -30.80
CA HIS A 336 -2.83 -0.27 -31.50
C HIS A 336 -2.43 -1.17 -32.68
N ALA A 337 -2.90 -0.84 -33.86
CA ALA A 337 -2.65 -1.65 -35.10
C ALA A 337 -2.45 -0.76 -36.33
N PRO A 338 -1.28 -0.82 -36.99
CA PRO A 338 -0.14 -1.67 -36.63
C PRO A 338 0.52 -1.26 -35.31
N ILE A 339 0.96 -2.27 -34.54
CA ILE A 339 1.66 -2.07 -33.24
C ILE A 339 2.96 -1.28 -33.43
N GLY A 340 3.23 -0.36 -32.51
CA GLY A 340 4.45 0.42 -32.43
C GLY A 340 4.37 1.79 -33.11
N LEU A 341 5.24 2.70 -32.68
CA LEU A 341 5.36 4.04 -33.25
C LEU A 341 5.89 3.99 -34.70
N SER A 342 5.44 4.92 -35.54
CA SER A 342 5.88 5.00 -36.96
C SER A 342 7.29 5.62 -37.07
N ILE A 343 8.33 4.80 -36.85
CA ILE A 343 9.75 5.20 -36.92
C ILE A 343 10.45 4.70 -38.18
N GLY A 344 9.73 4.06 -39.12
CA GLY A 344 10.33 3.48 -40.31
C GLY A 344 11.05 2.15 -40.05
N ALA A 345 10.70 1.42 -38.99
CA ALA A 345 11.30 0.14 -38.59
C ALA A 345 11.14 -0.94 -39.69
N VAL A 346 12.23 -1.68 -39.99
CA VAL A 346 12.28 -2.74 -41.00
C VAL A 346 12.73 -4.07 -40.42
N THR A 347 13.77 -4.06 -39.58
CA THR A 347 14.31 -5.27 -38.95
C THR A 347 13.53 -5.67 -37.69
N PRO A 348 13.56 -6.97 -37.27
CA PRO A 348 12.92 -7.39 -36.03
C PRO A 348 13.32 -6.56 -34.79
N SER A 349 14.57 -6.18 -34.65
CA SER A 349 15.07 -5.35 -33.55
C SER A 349 14.52 -3.93 -33.61
N GLU A 350 14.45 -3.30 -34.80
CA GLU A 350 13.86 -1.97 -34.98
C GLU A 350 12.35 -1.99 -34.68
N ILE A 351 11.64 -3.05 -35.11
CA ILE A 351 10.23 -3.26 -34.80
C ILE A 351 10.03 -3.41 -33.29
N ALA A 352 10.89 -4.16 -32.60
CA ALA A 352 10.83 -4.30 -31.17
C ALA A 352 11.03 -2.96 -30.43
N ILE A 353 11.97 -2.13 -30.90
CA ILE A 353 12.17 -0.76 -30.38
C ILE A 353 10.92 0.10 -30.60
N SER A 354 10.32 0.05 -31.81
CA SER A 354 9.09 0.77 -32.14
C SER A 354 7.93 0.39 -31.19
N ILE A 355 7.75 -0.91 -30.95
CA ILE A 355 6.71 -1.45 -30.04
C ILE A 355 6.96 -0.96 -28.61
N LEU A 356 8.19 -1.10 -28.11
CA LEU A 356 8.53 -0.67 -26.74
C LEU A 356 8.40 0.84 -26.56
N ALA A 357 8.76 1.64 -27.57
CA ALA A 357 8.59 3.08 -27.52
C ALA A 357 7.11 3.47 -27.35
N GLU A 358 6.19 2.82 -28.06
CA GLU A 358 4.74 3.04 -27.91
C GLU A 358 4.25 2.58 -26.52
N ILE A 359 4.65 1.40 -26.08
CA ILE A 359 4.30 0.88 -24.73
C ILE A 359 4.81 1.83 -23.63
N ILE A 360 6.04 2.33 -23.73
CA ILE A 360 6.61 3.30 -22.79
C ILE A 360 5.82 4.61 -22.79
N GLU A 361 5.44 5.12 -23.95
CA GLU A 361 4.63 6.33 -24.08
C GLU A 361 3.30 6.18 -23.34
N ILE A 362 2.60 5.07 -23.55
CA ILE A 362 1.31 4.79 -22.92
C ILE A 362 1.46 4.54 -21.43
N LYS A 363 2.45 3.74 -21.02
CA LYS A 363 2.78 3.48 -19.63
C LYS A 363 3.01 4.78 -18.85
N ASN A 364 3.82 5.68 -19.40
CA ASN A 364 4.17 6.93 -18.74
C ASN A 364 3.04 7.98 -18.74
N LYS A 365 2.06 7.86 -19.65
CA LYS A 365 0.81 8.64 -19.60
C LYS A 365 -0.12 8.15 -18.48
N ARG A 366 -0.10 6.85 -18.15
CA ARG A 366 -0.91 6.26 -17.07
C ARG A 366 -0.27 6.48 -15.70
N SER A 367 1.04 6.27 -15.57
CA SER A 367 1.82 6.51 -14.37
C SER A 367 3.26 6.86 -14.72
N SER A 368 3.76 7.96 -14.18
CA SER A 368 5.18 8.35 -14.32
C SER A 368 6.07 7.75 -13.23
N ALA A 369 5.48 7.01 -12.28
CA ALA A 369 6.22 6.40 -11.18
C ALA A 369 7.05 5.20 -11.68
N SER A 370 8.29 5.14 -11.20
CA SER A 370 9.21 4.02 -11.43
C SER A 370 9.79 3.64 -10.08
N ILE A 371 9.41 2.46 -9.59
CA ILE A 371 9.90 1.88 -8.35
C ILE A 371 10.64 0.58 -8.67
N SER A 372 11.84 0.39 -8.10
CA SER A 372 12.55 -0.88 -8.26
C SER A 372 11.91 -1.98 -7.42
N THR A 373 12.12 -3.23 -7.84
CA THR A 373 11.68 -4.39 -7.03
C THR A 373 12.38 -4.43 -5.68
N GLU A 374 13.63 -3.95 -5.61
CA GLU A 374 14.39 -3.87 -4.38
C GLU A 374 13.70 -2.91 -3.39
N LEU A 375 13.35 -1.71 -3.83
CA LEU A 375 12.66 -0.72 -2.99
C LEU A 375 11.26 -1.21 -2.61
N LEU A 376 10.48 -1.75 -3.55
CA LEU A 376 9.11 -2.23 -3.31
C LEU A 376 9.07 -3.31 -2.22
N ASN A 377 10.05 -4.22 -2.21
CA ASN A 377 10.15 -5.32 -1.25
C ASN A 377 10.96 -4.96 0.01
N SER A 378 11.50 -3.76 0.11
CA SER A 378 12.35 -3.35 1.23
C SER A 378 11.56 -3.37 2.56
N LYS A 379 12.17 -3.98 3.57
CA LYS A 379 11.70 -3.97 4.97
C LYS A 379 12.58 -3.08 5.86
N GLU A 380 13.55 -2.39 5.24
CA GLU A 380 14.50 -1.55 5.96
C GLU A 380 13.81 -0.37 6.63
N ALA A 381 14.37 0.05 7.76
CA ALA A 381 14.06 1.34 8.37
C ALA A 381 14.82 2.45 7.64
N GLY A 382 14.20 3.60 7.53
CA GLY A 382 14.82 4.74 6.85
C GLY A 382 13.82 5.84 6.55
N ILE A 383 14.21 6.76 5.69
CA ILE A 383 13.32 7.84 5.23
C ILE A 383 12.97 7.58 3.76
N LEU A 384 11.70 7.30 3.52
CA LEU A 384 11.18 7.22 2.15
C LEU A 384 10.92 8.63 1.64
N CYS A 385 11.57 8.99 0.55
CA CYS A 385 11.44 10.29 -0.12
C CYS A 385 10.69 10.09 -1.44
N ILE A 386 9.60 10.84 -1.67
CA ILE A 386 8.72 10.70 -2.84
C ILE A 386 8.53 12.07 -3.48
N ILE A 387 8.72 12.20 -4.79
CA ILE A 387 8.34 13.41 -5.54
C ILE A 387 6.81 13.40 -5.68
N ILE A 388 6.12 14.32 -5.01
CA ILE A 388 4.65 14.43 -5.04
C ILE A 388 4.14 15.53 -5.97
N GLU A 389 5.00 16.49 -6.34
CA GLU A 389 4.67 17.57 -7.28
C GLU A 389 5.91 18.00 -8.04
N LYS A 390 5.75 18.31 -9.33
CA LYS A 390 6.79 18.77 -10.22
C LYS A 390 6.28 19.92 -11.08
N ILE A 391 7.00 21.02 -11.10
CA ILE A 391 6.74 22.18 -11.96
C ILE A 391 7.97 22.42 -12.81
N GLY A 392 7.80 22.53 -14.14
CA GLY A 392 8.89 22.74 -15.08
C GLY A 392 9.75 21.50 -15.35
N SER A 393 11.00 21.69 -15.77
CA SER A 393 11.92 20.61 -16.15
C SER A 393 12.67 20.07 -14.95
N ALA A 394 12.50 18.77 -14.66
CA ALA A 394 13.27 18.06 -13.65
C ALA A 394 13.57 16.63 -14.11
N PRO A 395 14.65 15.98 -13.63
CA PRO A 395 15.14 14.69 -14.14
C PRO A 395 14.15 13.53 -14.01
N ARG A 396 13.33 13.53 -12.94
CA ARG A 396 12.35 12.46 -12.67
C ARG A 396 10.95 13.03 -12.48
N GLY A 397 9.94 12.20 -12.67
CA GLY A 397 8.51 12.54 -12.55
C GLY A 397 7.95 12.36 -11.14
N VAL A 398 6.70 12.81 -10.97
CA VAL A 398 5.89 12.54 -9.78
C VAL A 398 5.77 11.05 -9.54
N GLY A 399 5.83 10.61 -8.28
CA GLY A 399 5.84 9.21 -7.88
C GLY A 399 7.22 8.56 -7.85
N SER A 400 8.29 9.24 -8.32
CA SER A 400 9.65 8.73 -8.14
C SER A 400 10.03 8.71 -6.67
N MET A 401 10.65 7.61 -6.23
CA MET A 401 10.94 7.33 -4.82
C MET A 401 12.39 6.97 -4.60
N MET A 402 12.85 7.21 -3.38
CA MET A 402 14.15 6.79 -2.87
C MET A 402 14.02 6.50 -1.38
N LEU A 403 14.54 5.36 -0.92
CA LEU A 403 14.67 5.07 0.50
C LEU A 403 16.10 5.34 0.97
N ILE A 404 16.24 6.19 1.97
CA ILE A 404 17.50 6.53 2.60
C ILE A 404 17.55 5.79 3.94
N THR A 405 18.44 4.81 4.04
CA THR A 405 18.73 4.07 5.27
C THR A 405 19.92 4.70 6.00
N PRO A 406 20.28 4.29 7.22
CA PRO A 406 21.48 4.77 7.90
C PRO A 406 22.77 4.55 7.08
N ASP A 407 22.86 3.44 6.35
CA ASP A 407 24.11 2.96 5.72
C ASP A 407 24.09 3.04 4.18
N SER A 408 22.92 3.19 3.56
CA SER A 408 22.74 3.10 2.11
C SER A 408 21.56 3.92 1.58
N GLN A 409 21.41 3.93 0.26
CA GLN A 409 20.18 4.38 -0.41
C GLN A 409 19.73 3.31 -1.41
N ILE A 410 18.41 3.20 -1.58
CA ILE A 410 17.74 2.35 -2.57
C ILE A 410 16.98 3.26 -3.52
N ASP A 411 17.20 3.11 -4.82
CA ASP A 411 16.69 3.96 -5.89
C ASP A 411 17.20 5.42 -5.89
N THR A 412 16.61 6.28 -6.72
CA THR A 412 17.07 7.66 -6.97
C THR A 412 15.91 8.59 -7.35
N LEU A 413 16.00 9.83 -6.94
CA LEU A 413 15.09 10.91 -7.38
C LEU A 413 15.59 11.63 -8.65
N GLY A 414 16.59 11.09 -9.33
CA GLY A 414 17.13 11.61 -10.60
C GLY A 414 18.54 12.15 -10.53
N GLY A 415 19.22 11.97 -9.41
CA GLY A 415 20.62 12.37 -9.21
C GLY A 415 20.84 13.88 -9.05
N GLY A 416 22.12 14.26 -8.98
CA GLY A 416 22.54 15.66 -8.94
C GLY A 416 22.32 16.37 -7.60
N ALA A 417 22.25 17.70 -7.65
CA ALA A 417 22.24 18.54 -6.45
C ALA A 417 20.98 18.40 -5.58
N ILE A 418 19.80 18.17 -6.22
CA ILE A 418 18.55 17.96 -5.47
C ILE A 418 18.63 16.69 -4.64
N GLU A 419 19.03 15.58 -5.24
CA GLU A 419 19.13 14.31 -4.53
C GLU A 419 20.11 14.41 -3.35
N ASN A 420 21.28 15.05 -3.56
CA ASN A 420 22.23 15.30 -2.48
C ASN A 420 21.62 16.15 -1.34
N GLN A 421 20.78 17.14 -1.67
CA GLN A 421 20.13 17.96 -0.65
C GLN A 421 19.02 17.16 0.07
N VAL A 422 18.22 16.38 -0.67
CA VAL A 422 17.21 15.47 -0.11
C VAL A 422 17.86 14.47 0.86
N ILE A 423 19.00 13.89 0.50
CA ILE A 423 19.74 12.96 1.37
C ILE A 423 20.18 13.64 2.68
N LYS A 424 20.66 14.88 2.61
CA LYS A 424 21.01 15.64 3.82
C LYS A 424 19.80 15.93 4.70
N ASP A 425 18.72 16.36 4.07
CA ASP A 425 17.49 16.73 4.77
C ASP A 425 16.79 15.51 5.40
N ALA A 426 16.87 14.35 4.76
CA ALA A 426 16.35 13.10 5.29
C ALA A 426 16.99 12.72 6.63
N LYS A 427 18.28 12.93 6.80
CA LYS A 427 19.01 12.63 8.05
C LYS A 427 18.50 13.40 9.27
N SER A 428 17.84 14.54 9.06
CA SER A 428 17.24 15.37 10.11
C SER A 428 15.75 15.23 10.24
N THR A 429 15.12 14.30 9.47
CA THR A 429 13.68 14.13 9.44
C THR A 429 13.26 13.00 10.39
N SER A 430 12.40 13.33 11.37
CA SER A 430 11.87 12.38 12.37
C SER A 430 10.36 12.18 12.27
N ILE A 431 9.65 13.05 11.57
CA ILE A 431 8.21 13.00 11.34
C ILE A 431 7.93 13.23 9.85
N PRO A 432 6.84 12.71 9.28
CA PRO A 432 6.47 13.00 7.91
C PRO A 432 6.36 14.50 7.65
N CYS A 433 6.93 14.96 6.52
CA CYS A 433 6.88 16.37 6.12
C CYS A 433 7.08 16.53 4.60
N ILE A 434 6.69 17.70 4.09
CA ILE A 434 6.90 18.08 2.69
C ILE A 434 7.95 19.19 2.63
N ARG A 435 8.90 19.08 1.70
CA ARG A 435 9.89 20.14 1.41
C ARG A 435 9.88 20.45 -0.08
N GLU A 436 10.12 21.73 -0.40
CA GLU A 436 10.19 22.25 -1.75
C GLU A 436 11.65 22.52 -2.15
N TYR A 437 12.00 22.09 -3.37
CA TYR A 437 13.35 22.23 -3.93
C TYR A 437 13.26 22.96 -5.27
N ASN A 438 13.83 24.17 -5.31
CA ASN A 438 13.89 25.03 -6.51
C ASN A 438 15.21 24.84 -7.26
N LEU A 439 15.12 24.38 -8.51
CA LEU A 439 16.28 24.17 -9.41
C LEU A 439 16.82 25.46 -10.05
N GLY A 440 16.06 26.55 -9.96
CA GLY A 440 16.37 27.83 -10.60
C GLY A 440 16.99 28.91 -9.70
N SER A 441 17.29 28.61 -8.42
CA SER A 441 17.85 29.57 -7.48
C SER A 441 19.35 29.82 -7.73
N SER A 442 19.86 30.97 -7.26
CA SER A 442 21.30 31.34 -7.34
C SER A 442 22.27 30.30 -6.75
N ASP A 443 21.75 29.44 -5.84
CA ASP A 443 22.52 28.37 -5.23
C ASP A 443 22.59 27.11 -6.12
N SER A 444 21.57 26.83 -6.94
CA SER A 444 21.61 25.77 -7.95
C SER A 444 22.49 26.12 -9.14
N ALA A 445 22.62 27.41 -9.51
CA ALA A 445 23.56 27.89 -10.52
C ALA A 445 25.01 27.65 -10.08
N LYS A 446 25.32 27.77 -8.79
CA LYS A 446 26.66 27.43 -8.22
C LYS A 446 26.97 25.93 -8.30
N LEU A 447 25.94 25.07 -8.46
CA LEU A 447 26.05 23.61 -8.57
C LEU A 447 26.03 23.12 -10.02
N GLY A 448 26.06 24.03 -11.02
CA GLY A 448 26.18 23.70 -12.45
C GLY A 448 24.89 23.15 -13.09
N MET A 449 23.73 23.42 -12.51
CA MET A 449 22.42 22.92 -13.04
C MET A 449 21.71 24.01 -13.85
N ILE A 450 21.30 23.69 -15.07
CA ILE A 450 20.56 24.55 -16.00
C ILE A 450 19.04 24.29 -15.98
N CYS A 451 18.58 23.34 -15.15
CA CYS A 451 17.16 22.97 -15.08
C CYS A 451 16.38 23.96 -14.21
N GLY A 452 15.36 24.62 -14.77
CA GLY A 452 14.54 25.65 -14.10
C GLY A 452 13.21 25.14 -13.55
N GLY A 453 13.20 24.00 -12.84
CA GLY A 453 11.98 23.41 -12.26
C GLY A 453 11.93 23.46 -10.75
N THR A 454 10.74 23.11 -10.19
CA THR A 454 10.52 22.96 -8.74
C THR A 454 9.98 21.56 -8.46
N ASN A 455 10.51 20.89 -7.44
CA ASN A 455 9.98 19.63 -6.95
C ASN A 455 9.50 19.77 -5.50
N LYS A 456 8.32 19.23 -5.17
CA LYS A 456 7.95 18.97 -3.78
C LYS A 456 8.21 17.51 -3.46
N VAL A 457 8.94 17.28 -2.40
CA VAL A 457 9.30 15.95 -1.92
C VAL A 457 8.65 15.68 -0.56
N LEU A 458 7.93 14.58 -0.48
CA LEU A 458 7.36 14.05 0.75
C LEU A 458 8.39 13.13 1.40
N PHE A 459 8.69 13.39 2.66
CA PHE A 459 9.59 12.60 3.51
C PHE A 459 8.75 11.79 4.49
N ILE A 460 8.95 10.48 4.54
CA ILE A 460 8.20 9.58 5.40
C ILE A 460 9.19 8.70 6.19
N PRO A 461 9.36 8.91 7.49
CA PRO A 461 10.12 8.00 8.34
C PRO A 461 9.44 6.63 8.39
N LEU A 462 10.16 5.58 8.03
CA LEU A 462 9.72 4.19 8.10
C LEU A 462 10.48 3.48 9.22
N ASN A 463 9.75 3.02 10.22
CA ASN A 463 10.31 2.21 11.29
C ASN A 463 10.60 0.79 10.79
N LYS A 464 11.56 0.09 11.41
CA LYS A 464 11.76 -1.33 11.18
C LYS A 464 10.48 -2.07 11.55
N ASN A 465 10.00 -2.96 10.67
CA ASN A 465 8.82 -3.77 11.00
C ASN A 465 9.06 -4.48 12.33
N GLN A 466 8.34 -4.08 13.36
CA GLN A 466 8.16 -4.89 14.57
C GLN A 466 7.05 -5.91 14.22
N GLN A 467 7.44 -7.06 13.68
CA GLN A 467 6.58 -8.23 13.57
C GLN A 467 6.28 -8.81 14.95
#